data_481bf66cd2115fcfe2c8520cd0811560
#
_entry.id   481bf66cd2115fcfe2c8520cd0811560
#
_cell.length_a   1.000
_cell.length_b   1.000
_cell.length_c   1.000
_cell.angle_alpha   90.00
_cell.angle_beta   90.00
_cell.angle_gamma   90.00
#
_symmetry.space_group_name_H-M   'P 1'
#
loop_
_entity.id
_entity.type
_entity.pdbx_description
1 polymer ?
#
loop_
_entity_poly.entity_id
_entity_poly.type
_entity_poly.pdbx_seq_one_letter_code
_entity_poly.pdbx_strand_id
1 'polypeptide(L)'
;VPPCAFADDRPHGSPASADDAANTAALAARARALAERPVPPSAVRRHEREPLPLPPPAVHRVGLVLAGGAAKGAYQVGAVRRLAEEGIELTAVAGTSIGALNAAVLASSADLAAGSARLADAWEWFSARFGEGPFGESGQEDALAAQFGNLTPRILRILARRGDLERLVRSNVDVLALRGGIPCRVAVYPVEMPIPHVFFRLRAAQTASHFLRRWMGFRSRMVELNALPQEEVVDTVLGSAALPFLFPPRSAGSGYYRDGFLGGDNTPIRALADLDDCDIVIVVHLSPGETLRRGEHEGLTLLQIRPDRPLVPAGPLGGISGPLDFSPSRFQTLYEQGYRDADALMSRVKSVLDGVAGVRHSARLMAERVQRALDRPCRPPLDQGG
;
A
#
# COMPACT_ATOMS: atom_id res chain seq x y z
N VAL A 1 -30.08 -24.63 35.60
CA VAL A 1 -28.75 -25.09 35.23
C VAL A 1 -27.76 -24.35 36.12
N PRO A 2 -27.01 -25.03 37.01
CA PRO A 2 -26.08 -24.36 37.94
C PRO A 2 -24.74 -24.03 37.28
N PRO A 3 -23.94 -23.10 37.81
CA PRO A 3 -22.68 -22.68 37.25
C PRO A 3 -21.56 -23.67 37.50
N CYS A 4 -20.74 -23.94 36.48
CA CYS A 4 -19.53 -24.74 36.57
C CYS A 4 -18.45 -24.00 37.38
N ALA A 5 -17.95 -24.65 38.43
CA ALA A 5 -16.79 -24.25 39.18
C ALA A 5 -15.51 -24.45 38.32
N PHE A 6 -14.69 -23.40 38.21
CA PHE A 6 -13.31 -23.51 37.69
C PHE A 6 -12.44 -24.11 38.80
N ALA A 7 -11.87 -25.29 38.54
CA ALA A 7 -10.83 -25.87 39.35
C ALA A 7 -9.51 -25.15 39.16
N ASP A 8 -8.87 -24.75 40.23
CA ASP A 8 -7.57 -24.10 40.32
C ASP A 8 -6.46 -25.18 40.17
N ASP A 9 -6.00 -25.44 38.97
CA ASP A 9 -4.89 -26.38 38.69
C ASP A 9 -3.56 -25.63 38.73
N ARG A 10 -3.03 -25.40 39.91
CA ARG A 10 -1.64 -25.02 40.13
C ARG A 10 -0.77 -26.29 40.12
N PRO A 11 0.24 -26.41 39.27
CA PRO A 11 1.16 -27.52 39.36
C PRO A 11 1.97 -27.39 40.67
N HIS A 12 1.85 -28.39 41.52
CA HIS A 12 2.72 -28.59 42.66
C HIS A 12 4.16 -28.72 42.19
N GLY A 13 5.02 -27.74 42.54
CA GLY A 13 6.45 -27.80 42.32
C GLY A 13 7.02 -29.02 43.08
N SER A 14 7.57 -29.95 42.34
CA SER A 14 8.40 -31.01 42.88
C SER A 14 9.59 -30.39 43.63
N PRO A 15 9.98 -30.88 44.78
CA PRO A 15 11.17 -30.40 45.50
C PRO A 15 12.39 -30.65 44.62
N ALA A 16 13.23 -29.59 44.44
CA ALA A 16 14.47 -29.68 43.71
C ALA A 16 15.31 -30.87 44.23
N SER A 17 15.80 -31.67 43.31
CA SER A 17 16.59 -32.85 43.67
C SER A 17 17.91 -32.41 44.35
N ALA A 18 18.46 -33.26 45.22
CA ALA A 18 19.76 -33.00 45.88
C ALA A 18 20.86 -32.72 44.85
N ASP A 19 20.72 -33.25 43.66
CA ASP A 19 21.65 -33.05 42.53
C ASP A 19 21.56 -31.60 41.95
N ASP A 20 20.39 -30.97 41.93
CA ASP A 20 20.23 -29.57 41.49
C ASP A 20 20.89 -28.58 42.45
N ALA A 21 20.77 -28.88 43.77
CA ALA A 21 21.40 -28.05 44.79
C ALA A 21 22.94 -28.18 44.75
N ALA A 22 23.46 -29.40 44.51
CA ALA A 22 24.90 -29.65 44.35
C ALA A 22 25.48 -28.97 43.08
N ASN A 23 24.73 -29.00 41.98
CA ASN A 23 25.11 -28.39 40.74
C ASN A 23 25.12 -26.85 40.83
N THR A 24 24.15 -26.27 41.54
CA THR A 24 24.06 -24.83 41.81
C THR A 24 25.21 -24.36 42.70
N ALA A 25 25.56 -25.14 43.73
CA ALA A 25 26.68 -24.85 44.62
C ALA A 25 28.04 -24.94 43.89
N ALA A 26 28.21 -25.92 42.98
CA ALA A 26 29.39 -26.07 42.15
C ALA A 26 29.57 -24.92 41.15
N LEU A 27 28.46 -24.44 40.53
CA LEU A 27 28.48 -23.27 39.65
C LEU A 27 28.81 -21.97 40.39
N ALA A 28 28.28 -21.80 41.61
CA ALA A 28 28.59 -20.64 42.45
C ALA A 28 30.06 -20.64 42.93
N ALA A 29 30.62 -21.79 43.25
CA ALA A 29 32.04 -21.93 43.61
C ALA A 29 32.94 -21.62 42.43
N ARG A 30 32.58 -22.08 41.22
CA ARG A 30 33.32 -21.80 39.97
C ARG A 30 33.27 -20.33 39.58
N ALA A 31 32.15 -19.67 39.80
CA ALA A 31 31.98 -18.23 39.57
C ALA A 31 32.85 -17.40 40.53
N ARG A 32 32.90 -17.79 41.80
CA ARG A 32 33.79 -17.16 42.80
C ARG A 32 35.26 -17.34 42.48
N ALA A 33 35.69 -18.54 42.11
CA ALA A 33 37.08 -18.83 41.71
C ALA A 33 37.50 -18.05 40.42
N LEU A 34 36.56 -17.75 39.52
CA LEU A 34 36.82 -16.90 38.35
C LEU A 34 36.92 -15.43 38.72
N ALA A 35 36.13 -14.95 39.70
CA ALA A 35 36.12 -13.56 40.17
C ALA A 35 37.43 -13.23 40.98
N GLU A 36 38.01 -14.23 41.66
CA GLU A 36 39.23 -14.06 42.44
C GLU A 36 40.55 -14.23 41.63
N ARG A 37 40.47 -14.54 40.35
CA ARG A 37 41.66 -14.58 39.50
C ARG A 37 42.16 -13.16 39.27
N PRO A 38 43.43 -12.84 39.67
CA PRO A 38 43.99 -11.53 39.35
C PRO A 38 44.07 -11.37 37.83
N VAL A 39 43.43 -10.35 37.34
CA VAL A 39 43.50 -9.97 35.91
C VAL A 39 44.91 -9.42 35.67
N PRO A 40 45.72 -10.05 34.82
CA PRO A 40 47.09 -9.57 34.57
C PRO A 40 47.02 -8.14 34.00
N PRO A 41 47.88 -7.21 34.41
CA PRO A 41 47.87 -5.81 33.98
C PRO A 41 48.00 -5.61 32.47
N SER A 42 48.49 -6.60 31.74
CA SER A 42 48.64 -6.57 30.30
C SER A 42 47.37 -6.84 29.49
N ALA A 43 46.26 -7.24 30.15
CA ALA A 43 44.99 -7.55 29.48
C ALA A 43 44.12 -6.33 29.22
N VAL A 44 44.43 -5.17 29.82
CA VAL A 44 43.73 -3.91 29.55
C VAL A 44 44.49 -3.12 28.48
N ARG A 45 44.62 -3.67 27.28
CA ARG A 45 44.84 -2.80 26.11
C ARG A 45 43.57 -2.04 25.88
N ARG A 46 43.59 -0.73 26.18
CA ARG A 46 42.60 0.19 25.65
C ARG A 46 42.69 0.15 24.13
N HIS A 47 41.89 -0.70 23.52
CA HIS A 47 41.55 -0.48 22.12
C HIS A 47 40.65 0.79 22.15
N GLU A 48 41.23 1.93 21.88
CA GLU A 48 40.47 3.07 21.35
C GLU A 48 39.85 2.57 20.05
N ARG A 49 38.70 1.95 20.16
CA ARG A 49 37.88 1.72 18.99
C ARG A 49 37.38 3.10 18.57
N GLU A 50 37.98 3.65 17.53
CA GLU A 50 37.32 4.73 16.79
C GLU A 50 35.85 4.33 16.64
N PRO A 51 34.91 5.24 17.00
CA PRO A 51 33.50 4.96 16.77
C PRO A 51 33.36 4.62 15.29
N LEU A 52 32.88 3.42 15.00
CA LEU A 52 32.57 2.99 13.62
C LEU A 52 31.77 4.13 12.99
N PRO A 53 32.19 4.68 11.85
CA PRO A 53 31.43 5.69 11.16
C PRO A 53 30.02 5.14 10.96
N LEU A 54 29.03 5.90 11.39
CA LEU A 54 27.62 5.54 11.12
C LEU A 54 27.50 5.39 9.60
N PRO A 55 26.91 4.30 9.12
CA PRO A 55 26.65 4.19 7.69
C PRO A 55 25.90 5.43 7.23
N PRO A 56 26.19 5.95 6.03
CA PRO A 56 25.43 7.08 5.48
C PRO A 56 23.92 6.73 5.54
N PRO A 57 23.05 7.74 5.74
CA PRO A 57 21.62 7.49 5.77
C PRO A 57 21.25 6.74 4.48
N ALA A 58 20.61 5.58 4.63
CA ALA A 58 20.14 4.81 3.49
C ALA A 58 19.13 5.67 2.72
N VAL A 59 19.40 5.90 1.45
CA VAL A 59 18.43 6.55 0.56
C VAL A 59 17.37 5.50 0.23
N HIS A 60 16.23 5.60 0.89
CA HIS A 60 15.11 4.68 0.66
C HIS A 60 14.41 4.99 -0.66
N ARG A 61 14.11 3.96 -1.42
CA ARG A 61 13.32 4.04 -2.66
C ARG A 61 11.86 3.76 -2.31
N VAL A 62 11.03 4.81 -2.39
CA VAL A 62 9.63 4.74 -1.98
C VAL A 62 8.74 4.56 -3.19
N GLY A 63 8.03 3.43 -3.24
CA GLY A 63 7.03 3.14 -4.25
C GLY A 63 5.60 3.36 -3.75
N LEU A 64 4.69 3.73 -4.65
CA LEU A 64 3.26 3.86 -4.36
C LEU A 64 2.46 2.88 -5.22
N VAL A 65 1.64 2.04 -4.59
CA VAL A 65 0.73 1.11 -5.26
C VAL A 65 -0.72 1.55 -5.06
N LEU A 66 -1.43 1.69 -6.17
CA LEU A 66 -2.84 2.09 -6.21
C LEU A 66 -3.70 0.92 -6.72
N ALA A 67 -4.52 0.37 -5.83
CA ALA A 67 -5.38 -0.78 -6.14
C ALA A 67 -6.48 -0.45 -7.16
N GLY A 68 -6.98 -1.47 -7.86
CA GLY A 68 -8.16 -1.38 -8.71
C GLY A 68 -9.46 -1.33 -7.91
N GLY A 69 -10.48 -0.63 -8.42
CA GLY A 69 -11.77 -0.56 -7.73
C GLY A 69 -12.81 0.43 -8.25
N ALA A 70 -12.73 0.85 -9.50
CA ALA A 70 -13.66 1.76 -10.16
C ALA A 70 -13.87 3.06 -9.35
N ALA A 71 -15.12 3.49 -9.04
CA ALA A 71 -15.40 4.74 -8.32
C ALA A 71 -14.74 4.83 -6.93
N LYS A 72 -14.34 3.70 -6.34
CA LYS A 72 -13.59 3.70 -5.08
C LYS A 72 -12.22 4.37 -5.21
N GLY A 73 -11.72 4.60 -6.42
CA GLY A 73 -10.49 5.35 -6.68
C GLY A 73 -10.49 6.77 -6.11
N ALA A 74 -11.65 7.37 -5.85
CA ALA A 74 -11.80 8.62 -5.13
C ALA A 74 -11.15 8.61 -3.73
N TYR A 75 -11.18 7.47 -3.05
CA TYR A 75 -10.47 7.24 -1.78
C TYR A 75 -8.95 7.43 -1.94
N GLN A 76 -8.38 6.97 -3.06
CA GLN A 76 -6.96 7.13 -3.34
C GLN A 76 -6.57 8.59 -3.50
N VAL A 77 -7.45 9.42 -4.06
CA VAL A 77 -7.21 10.87 -4.21
C VAL A 77 -6.97 11.52 -2.85
N GLY A 78 -7.83 11.24 -1.87
CA GLY A 78 -7.67 11.74 -0.52
C GLY A 78 -6.41 11.21 0.18
N ALA A 79 -6.12 9.92 0.02
CA ALA A 79 -4.92 9.30 0.57
C ALA A 79 -3.64 9.93 -0.02
N VAL A 80 -3.59 10.11 -1.34
CA VAL A 80 -2.46 10.75 -2.03
C VAL A 80 -2.30 12.21 -1.59
N ARG A 81 -3.40 12.93 -1.40
CA ARG A 81 -3.35 14.31 -0.87
C ARG A 81 -2.63 14.35 0.47
N ARG A 82 -2.95 13.45 1.39
CA ARG A 82 -2.32 13.42 2.70
C ARG A 82 -0.85 13.01 2.64
N LEU A 83 -0.48 12.08 1.75
CA LEU A 83 0.91 11.71 1.50
C LEU A 83 1.72 12.88 0.93
N ALA A 84 1.13 13.65 0.02
CA ALA A 84 1.76 14.84 -0.56
C ALA A 84 2.03 15.92 0.51
N GLU A 85 1.11 16.12 1.45
CA GLU A 85 1.28 17.05 2.58
C GLU A 85 2.37 16.61 3.55
N GLU A 86 2.69 15.32 3.62
CA GLU A 86 3.86 14.81 4.36
C GLU A 86 5.18 14.99 3.61
N GLY A 87 5.16 15.50 2.38
CA GLY A 87 6.37 15.66 1.58
C GLY A 87 6.98 14.33 1.13
N ILE A 88 6.17 13.28 0.94
CA ILE A 88 6.67 12.00 0.46
C ILE A 88 7.17 12.15 -0.98
N GLU A 89 8.43 11.77 -1.19
CA GLU A 89 9.02 11.69 -2.53
C GLU A 89 8.92 10.25 -3.05
N LEU A 90 8.26 10.10 -4.19
CA LEU A 90 8.09 8.79 -4.83
C LEU A 90 9.21 8.53 -5.83
N THR A 91 9.71 7.30 -5.85
CA THR A 91 10.67 6.82 -6.86
C THR A 91 10.02 5.98 -7.95
N ALA A 92 8.84 5.42 -7.71
CA ALA A 92 8.06 4.69 -8.70
C ALA A 92 6.59 4.59 -8.26
N VAL A 93 5.68 4.35 -9.22
CA VAL A 93 4.26 4.16 -8.96
C VAL A 93 3.72 2.98 -9.78
N ALA A 94 2.81 2.22 -9.18
CA ALA A 94 2.11 1.15 -9.91
C ALA A 94 0.60 1.18 -9.62
N GLY A 95 -0.19 0.74 -10.60
CA GLY A 95 -1.64 0.70 -10.42
C GLY A 95 -2.37 -0.29 -11.31
N THR A 96 -3.61 -0.57 -10.92
CA THR A 96 -4.52 -1.44 -11.66
C THR A 96 -5.85 -0.73 -11.85
N SER A 97 -6.44 -0.82 -13.05
CA SER A 97 -7.76 -0.26 -13.32
C SER A 97 -7.79 1.26 -13.04
N ILE A 98 -8.70 1.72 -12.18
CA ILE A 98 -8.74 3.13 -11.76
C ILE A 98 -7.44 3.57 -11.09
N GLY A 99 -6.77 2.66 -10.37
CA GLY A 99 -5.44 2.92 -9.80
C GLY A 99 -4.37 3.15 -10.85
N ALA A 100 -4.47 2.51 -12.03
CA ALA A 100 -3.58 2.76 -13.16
C ALA A 100 -3.75 4.18 -13.73
N LEU A 101 -5.01 4.65 -13.81
CA LEU A 101 -5.31 6.03 -14.20
C LEU A 101 -4.72 7.02 -13.21
N ASN A 102 -4.98 6.82 -11.92
CA ASN A 102 -4.45 7.67 -10.86
C ASN A 102 -2.91 7.68 -10.86
N ALA A 103 -2.28 6.50 -11.03
CA ALA A 103 -0.84 6.36 -11.12
C ALA A 103 -0.23 7.12 -12.32
N ALA A 104 -0.86 7.04 -13.50
CA ALA A 104 -0.40 7.73 -14.69
C ALA A 104 -0.44 9.26 -14.54
N VAL A 105 -1.47 9.80 -13.88
CA VAL A 105 -1.56 11.24 -13.56
C VAL A 105 -0.42 11.64 -12.62
N LEU A 106 -0.15 10.86 -11.57
CA LEU A 106 0.94 11.15 -10.64
C LEU A 106 2.31 11.10 -11.31
N ALA A 107 2.58 10.04 -12.07
CA ALA A 107 3.87 9.85 -12.74
C ALA A 107 4.16 10.89 -13.83
N SER A 108 3.13 11.50 -14.40
CA SER A 108 3.25 12.57 -15.40
C SER A 108 3.27 13.98 -14.77
N SER A 109 3.40 14.08 -13.46
CA SER A 109 3.45 15.36 -12.73
C SER A 109 4.87 15.62 -12.22
N ALA A 110 5.18 16.90 -11.94
CA ALA A 110 6.50 17.31 -11.50
C ALA A 110 6.92 16.68 -10.16
N ASP A 111 5.95 16.56 -9.25
CA ASP A 111 6.09 15.96 -7.93
C ASP A 111 4.73 15.44 -7.44
N LEU A 112 4.72 14.82 -6.25
CA LEU A 112 3.50 14.26 -5.66
C LEU A 112 2.48 15.34 -5.32
N ALA A 113 2.90 16.55 -4.95
CA ALA A 113 2.00 17.64 -4.60
C ALA A 113 1.26 18.16 -5.84
N ALA A 114 1.97 18.42 -6.93
CA ALA A 114 1.39 18.80 -8.22
C ALA A 114 0.48 17.69 -8.77
N GLY A 115 0.92 16.43 -8.67
CA GLY A 115 0.13 15.27 -9.08
C GLY A 115 -1.16 15.10 -8.27
N SER A 116 -1.08 15.30 -6.96
CA SER A 116 -2.24 15.26 -6.07
C SER A 116 -3.28 16.34 -6.40
N ALA A 117 -2.85 17.57 -6.66
CA ALA A 117 -3.75 18.66 -7.05
C ALA A 117 -4.44 18.34 -8.38
N ARG A 118 -3.66 17.98 -9.42
CA ARG A 118 -4.19 17.59 -10.74
C ARG A 118 -5.18 16.42 -10.63
N LEU A 119 -4.89 15.45 -9.78
CA LEU A 119 -5.75 14.30 -9.56
C LEU A 119 -7.08 14.69 -8.92
N ALA A 120 -7.08 15.61 -7.94
CA ALA A 120 -8.28 16.13 -7.32
C ALA A 120 -9.16 16.86 -8.34
N ASP A 121 -8.59 17.81 -9.10
CA ASP A 121 -9.30 18.55 -10.15
C ASP A 121 -9.91 17.61 -11.20
N ALA A 122 -9.14 16.60 -11.62
CA ALA A 122 -9.59 15.58 -12.57
C ALA A 122 -10.80 14.80 -12.07
N TRP A 123 -10.80 14.40 -10.80
CA TRP A 123 -11.88 13.66 -10.18
C TRP A 123 -13.10 14.55 -9.91
N GLU A 124 -12.91 15.81 -9.50
CA GLU A 124 -14.00 16.78 -9.36
C GLU A 124 -14.70 16.99 -10.70
N TRP A 125 -13.92 17.28 -11.76
CA TRP A 125 -14.46 17.43 -13.11
C TRP A 125 -15.23 16.18 -13.56
N PHE A 126 -14.69 14.98 -13.30
CA PHE A 126 -15.31 13.73 -13.72
C PHE A 126 -16.58 13.44 -12.93
N SER A 127 -16.56 13.61 -11.61
CA SER A 127 -17.69 13.34 -10.74
C SER A 127 -18.87 14.30 -10.99
N ALA A 128 -18.60 15.58 -11.24
CA ALA A 128 -19.62 16.57 -11.58
C ALA A 128 -20.48 16.12 -12.77
N ARG A 129 -19.88 15.47 -13.77
CA ARG A 129 -20.58 14.94 -14.95
C ARG A 129 -21.53 13.78 -14.64
N PHE A 130 -21.31 13.06 -13.54
CA PHE A 130 -22.23 12.02 -13.07
C PHE A 130 -23.38 12.59 -12.21
N GLY A 131 -23.26 13.81 -11.69
CA GLY A 131 -24.36 14.56 -11.08
C GLY A 131 -25.32 15.15 -12.12
N GLU A 132 -24.79 15.49 -13.30
CA GLU A 132 -25.59 15.92 -14.46
C GLU A 132 -26.05 14.67 -15.23
N GLY A 133 -27.11 14.01 -14.83
CA GLY A 133 -27.60 12.78 -15.48
C GLY A 133 -27.73 12.92 -17.01
N PRO A 134 -27.54 11.86 -17.83
CA PRO A 134 -27.77 11.90 -19.28
C PRO A 134 -29.23 12.17 -19.63
N PHE A 135 -30.13 12.09 -18.66
CA PHE A 135 -31.58 12.32 -18.81
C PHE A 135 -32.08 13.60 -18.09
N GLY A 136 -31.19 14.42 -17.55
CA GLY A 136 -31.53 15.57 -16.72
C GLY A 136 -32.05 15.17 -15.32
N GLU A 137 -32.48 16.15 -14.53
CA GLU A 137 -33.09 15.95 -13.21
C GLU A 137 -34.52 15.32 -13.27
N SER A 138 -34.84 14.62 -14.36
CA SER A 138 -36.19 14.09 -14.57
C SER A 138 -36.38 12.77 -13.79
N GLY A 139 -37.51 12.66 -13.10
CA GLY A 139 -37.94 11.50 -12.31
C GLY A 139 -38.04 10.16 -13.05
N GLN A 140 -37.54 10.06 -14.29
CA GLN A 140 -37.41 8.81 -15.03
C GLN A 140 -36.27 7.92 -14.48
N GLU A 141 -35.20 8.52 -13.92
CA GLU A 141 -34.13 7.73 -13.27
C GLU A 141 -34.66 7.09 -11.99
N ASP A 142 -35.48 7.82 -11.23
CA ASP A 142 -36.07 7.29 -9.99
C ASP A 142 -37.07 6.16 -10.29
N ALA A 143 -37.83 6.27 -11.38
CA ALA A 143 -38.75 5.22 -11.82
C ALA A 143 -38.00 3.97 -12.30
N LEU A 144 -36.91 4.12 -13.05
CA LEU A 144 -36.03 3.01 -13.47
C LEU A 144 -35.27 2.41 -12.28
N ALA A 145 -34.81 3.24 -11.34
CA ALA A 145 -34.16 2.79 -10.12
C ALA A 145 -35.12 2.01 -9.20
N ALA A 146 -36.39 2.42 -9.15
CA ALA A 146 -37.43 1.71 -8.39
C ALA A 146 -37.78 0.36 -9.02
N GLN A 147 -37.75 0.27 -10.36
CA GLN A 147 -38.18 -0.93 -11.09
C GLN A 147 -37.06 -1.96 -11.24
N PHE A 148 -35.79 -1.54 -11.45
CA PHE A 148 -34.65 -2.41 -11.76
C PHE A 148 -33.50 -2.28 -10.72
N GLY A 149 -33.71 -1.56 -9.64
CA GLY A 149 -32.67 -1.21 -8.67
C GLY A 149 -31.68 -0.18 -9.20
N ASN A 150 -30.82 0.33 -8.33
CA ASN A 150 -29.86 1.40 -8.65
C ASN A 150 -28.70 0.97 -9.59
N LEU A 151 -28.62 -0.31 -9.94
CA LEU A 151 -27.53 -0.83 -10.76
C LEU A 151 -27.67 -0.47 -12.23
N THR A 152 -28.89 -0.66 -12.79
CA THR A 152 -29.14 -0.43 -14.24
C THR A 152 -28.93 1.02 -14.64
N PRO A 153 -29.46 2.03 -13.95
CA PRO A 153 -29.19 3.43 -14.24
C PRO A 153 -27.69 3.79 -14.17
N ARG A 154 -26.97 3.27 -13.17
CA ARG A 154 -25.53 3.52 -13.03
C ARG A 154 -24.71 2.91 -14.16
N ILE A 155 -25.01 1.69 -14.58
CA ILE A 155 -24.37 1.06 -15.76
C ILE A 155 -24.62 1.89 -17.00
N LEU A 156 -25.87 2.32 -17.25
CA LEU A 156 -26.22 3.12 -18.40
C LEU A 156 -25.47 4.47 -18.41
N ARG A 157 -25.34 5.14 -17.26
CA ARG A 157 -24.55 6.38 -17.13
C ARG A 157 -23.09 6.14 -17.48
N ILE A 158 -22.47 5.08 -16.97
CA ILE A 158 -21.07 4.75 -17.27
C ILE A 158 -20.88 4.49 -18.76
N LEU A 159 -21.79 3.73 -19.38
CA LEU A 159 -21.73 3.46 -20.80
C LEU A 159 -21.93 4.72 -21.64
N ALA A 160 -22.83 5.61 -21.23
CA ALA A 160 -23.04 6.91 -21.88
C ALA A 160 -21.82 7.85 -21.71
N ARG A 161 -21.13 7.78 -20.56
CA ARG A 161 -20.01 8.64 -20.20
C ARG A 161 -18.63 8.00 -20.45
N ARG A 162 -18.56 6.87 -21.17
CA ARG A 162 -17.27 6.21 -21.49
C ARG A 162 -16.27 7.12 -22.21
N GLY A 163 -16.75 8.06 -23.04
CA GLY A 163 -15.91 9.07 -23.69
C GLY A 163 -15.34 10.10 -22.71
N ASP A 164 -16.01 10.35 -21.58
CA ASP A 164 -15.52 11.23 -20.53
C ASP A 164 -14.36 10.60 -19.77
N LEU A 165 -14.35 9.26 -19.59
CA LEU A 165 -13.21 8.56 -19.01
C LEU A 165 -11.96 8.67 -19.92
N GLU A 166 -12.14 8.51 -21.23
CA GLU A 166 -11.05 8.72 -22.17
C GLU A 166 -10.56 10.17 -22.16
N ARG A 167 -11.48 11.14 -22.12
CA ARG A 167 -11.14 12.55 -21.99
C ARG A 167 -10.40 12.86 -20.70
N LEU A 168 -10.83 12.26 -19.57
CA LEU A 168 -10.15 12.37 -18.28
C LEU A 168 -8.67 11.98 -18.39
N VAL A 169 -8.39 10.81 -18.99
CA VAL A 169 -7.00 10.34 -19.18
C VAL A 169 -6.24 11.28 -20.10
N ARG A 170 -6.78 11.59 -21.29
CA ARG A 170 -6.10 12.45 -22.29
C ARG A 170 -5.80 13.87 -21.80
N SER A 171 -6.66 14.41 -20.92
CA SER A 171 -6.48 15.79 -20.42
C SER A 171 -5.58 15.87 -19.19
N ASN A 172 -5.38 14.78 -18.46
CA ASN A 172 -4.67 14.80 -17.18
C ASN A 172 -3.36 13.99 -17.18
N VAL A 173 -3.12 13.14 -18.17
CA VAL A 173 -1.85 12.44 -18.34
C VAL A 173 -1.00 13.18 -19.38
N ASP A 174 0.03 13.85 -18.92
CA ASP A 174 1.04 14.46 -19.79
C ASP A 174 2.00 13.37 -20.26
N VAL A 175 1.80 12.89 -21.48
CA VAL A 175 2.58 11.78 -22.05
C VAL A 175 4.06 12.17 -22.27
N LEU A 176 4.35 13.45 -22.51
CA LEU A 176 5.73 13.92 -22.64
C LEU A 176 6.43 13.97 -21.29
N ALA A 177 5.77 14.53 -20.28
CA ALA A 177 6.30 14.56 -18.92
C ALA A 177 6.47 13.15 -18.34
N LEU A 178 5.55 12.23 -18.65
CA LEU A 178 5.62 10.83 -18.20
C LEU A 178 6.93 10.14 -18.63
N ARG A 179 7.46 10.42 -19.81
CA ARG A 179 8.71 9.81 -20.30
C ARG A 179 9.93 10.13 -19.43
N GLY A 180 9.98 11.32 -18.88
CA GLY A 180 11.05 11.77 -17.98
C GLY A 180 10.67 11.67 -16.50
N GLY A 181 9.45 11.24 -16.20
CA GLY A 181 8.92 11.09 -14.86
C GLY A 181 9.39 9.82 -14.16
N ILE A 182 8.84 9.59 -12.97
CA ILE A 182 9.09 8.35 -12.23
C ILE A 182 8.50 7.14 -12.99
N PRO A 183 9.10 5.93 -12.87
CA PRO A 183 8.55 4.71 -13.47
C PRO A 183 7.08 4.51 -13.07
N CYS A 184 6.24 4.30 -14.09
CA CYS A 184 4.81 4.04 -13.91
C CYS A 184 4.46 2.67 -14.48
N ARG A 185 4.07 1.74 -13.60
CA ARG A 185 3.73 0.38 -13.97
C ARG A 185 2.24 0.14 -13.89
N VAL A 186 1.68 -0.41 -14.96
CA VAL A 186 0.24 -0.64 -15.08
C VAL A 186 -0.04 -2.12 -15.33
N ALA A 187 -0.93 -2.69 -14.52
CA ALA A 187 -1.39 -4.06 -14.70
C ALA A 187 -2.43 -4.12 -15.81
N VAL A 188 -2.17 -4.91 -16.86
CA VAL A 188 -3.11 -5.17 -17.94
C VAL A 188 -3.29 -6.67 -18.13
N TYR A 189 -4.48 -7.10 -18.52
CA TYR A 189 -4.75 -8.49 -18.85
C TYR A 189 -4.78 -8.65 -20.37
N PRO A 190 -3.79 -9.34 -20.97
CA PRO A 190 -3.77 -9.56 -22.42
C PRO A 190 -4.90 -10.49 -22.85
N VAL A 191 -5.58 -10.10 -23.91
CA VAL A 191 -6.66 -10.88 -24.51
C VAL A 191 -6.45 -11.05 -26.00
N GLU A 192 -7.05 -12.09 -26.56
CA GLU A 192 -7.14 -12.28 -27.99
C GLU A 192 -8.09 -11.25 -28.61
N MET A 193 -8.11 -11.17 -29.94
CA MET A 193 -8.97 -10.26 -30.68
C MET A 193 -10.40 -10.21 -30.10
N PRO A 194 -10.96 -9.00 -29.85
CA PRO A 194 -12.29 -8.87 -29.27
C PRO A 194 -13.35 -9.41 -30.21
N ILE A 195 -14.28 -10.19 -29.68
CA ILE A 195 -15.45 -10.67 -30.43
C ILE A 195 -16.39 -9.49 -30.68
N PRO A 196 -16.86 -9.27 -31.91
CA PRO A 196 -17.78 -8.20 -32.26
C PRO A 196 -19.03 -8.16 -31.36
N HIS A 197 -19.58 -6.97 -31.13
CA HIS A 197 -20.72 -6.75 -30.25
C HIS A 197 -21.99 -7.54 -30.60
N VAL A 198 -22.15 -7.91 -31.85
CA VAL A 198 -23.28 -8.71 -32.37
C VAL A 198 -23.35 -10.08 -31.71
N PHE A 199 -22.23 -10.62 -31.22
CA PHE A 199 -22.15 -11.97 -30.65
C PHE A 199 -22.14 -11.95 -29.11
N PHE A 200 -23.20 -11.44 -28.48
CA PHE A 200 -23.29 -11.30 -27.02
C PHE A 200 -22.97 -12.60 -26.25
N ARG A 201 -23.52 -13.75 -26.71
CA ARG A 201 -23.29 -15.06 -26.08
C ARG A 201 -21.80 -15.46 -26.14
N LEU A 202 -21.14 -15.24 -27.28
CA LEU A 202 -19.71 -15.51 -27.44
C LEU A 202 -18.85 -14.60 -26.59
N ARG A 203 -19.25 -13.33 -26.43
CA ARG A 203 -18.56 -12.39 -25.50
C ARG A 203 -18.71 -12.81 -24.05
N ALA A 204 -19.88 -13.28 -23.64
CA ALA A 204 -20.10 -13.81 -22.31
C ALA A 204 -19.23 -15.05 -22.06
N ALA A 205 -19.17 -15.98 -23.04
CA ALA A 205 -18.31 -17.17 -22.99
C ALA A 205 -16.82 -16.79 -22.95
N GLN A 206 -16.39 -15.80 -23.78
CA GLN A 206 -15.00 -15.28 -23.73
C GLN A 206 -14.68 -14.67 -22.36
N THR A 207 -15.59 -13.90 -21.77
CA THR A 207 -15.38 -13.33 -20.43
C THR A 207 -15.30 -14.43 -19.37
N ALA A 208 -16.17 -15.45 -19.44
CA ALA A 208 -16.11 -16.62 -18.55
C ALA A 208 -14.77 -17.37 -18.68
N SER A 209 -14.26 -17.51 -19.93
CA SER A 209 -12.95 -18.14 -20.16
C SER A 209 -11.80 -17.36 -19.51
N HIS A 210 -11.88 -16.05 -19.40
CA HIS A 210 -10.84 -15.26 -18.71
C HIS A 210 -10.79 -15.58 -17.21
N PHE A 211 -11.94 -15.76 -16.55
CA PHE A 211 -11.99 -16.21 -15.16
C PHE A 211 -11.44 -17.63 -14.99
N LEU A 212 -11.74 -18.52 -15.94
CA LEU A 212 -11.19 -19.88 -15.95
C LEU A 212 -9.66 -19.85 -16.16
N ARG A 213 -9.16 -19.03 -17.08
CA ARG A 213 -7.72 -18.81 -17.29
C ARG A 213 -7.02 -18.31 -16.04
N ARG A 214 -7.65 -17.39 -15.28
CA ARG A 214 -7.14 -16.96 -13.95
C ARG A 214 -6.96 -18.15 -13.01
N TRP A 215 -7.95 -19.03 -12.95
CA TRP A 215 -7.87 -20.27 -12.15
C TRP A 215 -6.74 -21.20 -12.63
N MET A 216 -6.46 -21.23 -13.94
CA MET A 216 -5.33 -21.95 -14.54
C MET A 216 -3.96 -21.24 -14.37
N GLY A 217 -3.88 -20.14 -13.63
CA GLY A 217 -2.63 -19.44 -13.34
C GLY A 217 -2.22 -18.35 -14.34
N PHE A 218 -3.06 -17.98 -15.30
CA PHE A 218 -2.77 -16.84 -16.17
C PHE A 218 -2.78 -15.54 -15.34
N ARG A 219 -1.69 -14.75 -15.48
CA ARG A 219 -1.44 -13.51 -14.73
C ARG A 219 -1.59 -12.31 -15.62
N SER A 220 -1.77 -11.14 -15.01
CA SER A 220 -1.65 -9.85 -15.67
C SER A 220 -0.22 -9.61 -16.10
N ARG A 221 -0.06 -8.78 -17.12
CA ARG A 221 1.23 -8.24 -17.55
C ARG A 221 1.42 -6.86 -16.94
N MET A 222 2.59 -6.61 -16.38
CA MET A 222 3.00 -5.27 -15.98
C MET A 222 3.59 -4.57 -17.20
N VAL A 223 3.04 -3.40 -17.51
CA VAL A 223 3.50 -2.54 -18.61
C VAL A 223 4.06 -1.27 -18.01
N GLU A 224 5.26 -0.90 -18.40
CA GLU A 224 5.88 0.36 -18.05
C GLU A 224 5.43 1.44 -19.04
N LEU A 225 4.65 2.40 -18.58
CA LEU A 225 4.08 3.45 -19.45
C LEU A 225 5.15 4.39 -20.01
N ASN A 226 6.23 4.64 -19.26
CA ASN A 226 7.32 5.53 -19.65
C ASN A 226 8.05 5.05 -20.92
N ALA A 227 8.07 3.74 -21.15
CA ALA A 227 8.75 3.11 -22.29
C ALA A 227 7.85 2.96 -23.53
N LEU A 228 6.54 3.24 -23.41
CA LEU A 228 5.61 3.08 -24.53
C LEU A 228 5.72 4.23 -25.57
N PRO A 229 5.36 3.96 -26.84
CA PRO A 229 5.00 5.00 -27.80
C PRO A 229 3.88 5.89 -27.25
N GLN A 230 3.91 7.19 -27.55
CA GLN A 230 2.95 8.16 -26.98
C GLN A 230 1.49 7.80 -27.27
N GLU A 231 1.23 7.30 -28.48
CA GLU A 231 -0.08 6.86 -28.95
C GLU A 231 -0.65 5.66 -28.18
N GLU A 232 0.21 4.85 -27.57
CA GLU A 232 -0.20 3.64 -26.84
C GLU A 232 -0.48 3.88 -25.36
N VAL A 233 0.05 4.95 -24.75
CA VAL A 233 -0.04 5.23 -23.31
C VAL A 233 -1.49 5.29 -22.85
N VAL A 234 -2.30 6.14 -23.52
CA VAL A 234 -3.71 6.35 -23.14
C VAL A 234 -4.51 5.05 -23.29
N ASP A 235 -4.33 4.33 -24.40
CA ASP A 235 -5.06 3.09 -24.64
C ASP A 235 -4.62 1.97 -23.71
N THR A 236 -3.37 1.95 -23.25
CA THR A 236 -2.89 1.02 -22.22
C THR A 236 -3.53 1.30 -20.86
N VAL A 237 -3.60 2.57 -20.44
CA VAL A 237 -4.27 2.98 -19.20
C VAL A 237 -5.76 2.62 -19.26
N LEU A 238 -6.44 2.93 -20.36
CA LEU A 238 -7.85 2.59 -20.57
C LEU A 238 -8.06 1.07 -20.69
N GLY A 239 -7.08 0.34 -21.22
CA GLY A 239 -7.06 -1.11 -21.25
C GLY A 239 -7.04 -1.70 -19.85
N SER A 240 -6.19 -1.15 -18.97
CA SER A 240 -6.18 -1.53 -17.56
C SER A 240 -7.51 -1.28 -16.84
N ALA A 241 -8.28 -0.28 -17.26
CA ALA A 241 -9.60 0.04 -16.73
C ALA A 241 -10.77 -0.57 -17.53
N ALA A 242 -10.49 -1.43 -18.52
CA ALA A 242 -11.50 -2.03 -19.37
C ALA A 242 -12.21 -3.21 -18.68
N LEU A 243 -13.08 -2.89 -17.70
CA LEU A 243 -13.88 -3.86 -16.96
C LEU A 243 -14.73 -4.71 -17.92
N PRO A 244 -14.76 -6.05 -17.75
CA PRO A 244 -15.62 -6.93 -18.52
C PRO A 244 -17.08 -6.48 -18.46
N PHE A 245 -17.79 -6.64 -19.57
CA PHE A 245 -19.19 -6.23 -19.79
C PHE A 245 -19.43 -4.71 -19.89
N LEU A 246 -18.65 -3.86 -19.19
CA LEU A 246 -18.79 -2.40 -19.23
C LEU A 246 -18.03 -1.78 -20.40
N PHE A 247 -16.77 -2.18 -20.60
CA PHE A 247 -15.91 -1.62 -21.63
C PHE A 247 -15.40 -2.71 -22.59
N PRO A 248 -15.22 -2.38 -23.88
CA PRO A 248 -14.52 -3.26 -24.81
C PRO A 248 -13.02 -3.34 -24.42
N PRO A 249 -12.32 -4.42 -24.84
CA PRO A 249 -10.86 -4.42 -24.77
C PRO A 249 -10.30 -3.25 -25.55
N ARG A 250 -9.17 -2.70 -25.09
CA ARG A 250 -8.44 -1.64 -25.78
C ARG A 250 -7.28 -2.23 -26.57
N SER A 251 -7.08 -1.75 -27.79
CA SER A 251 -5.92 -2.07 -28.59
C SER A 251 -4.77 -1.14 -28.18
N ALA A 252 -3.62 -1.70 -27.82
CA ALA A 252 -2.40 -0.96 -27.60
C ALA A 252 -1.22 -1.79 -28.09
N GLY A 253 -0.40 -1.21 -28.96
CA GLY A 253 0.65 -1.93 -29.66
C GLY A 253 0.11 -3.09 -30.51
N SER A 254 0.71 -4.25 -30.37
CA SER A 254 0.34 -5.46 -31.11
C SER A 254 -0.77 -6.29 -30.44
N GLY A 255 -1.36 -5.83 -29.34
CA GLY A 255 -2.29 -6.63 -28.55
C GLY A 255 -3.57 -5.89 -28.13
N TYR A 256 -4.43 -6.65 -27.49
CA TYR A 256 -5.64 -6.14 -26.84
C TYR A 256 -5.54 -6.35 -25.34
N TYR A 257 -5.96 -5.35 -24.56
CA TYR A 257 -5.89 -5.39 -23.12
C TYR A 257 -7.26 -5.21 -22.48
N ARG A 258 -7.43 -5.89 -21.36
CA ARG A 258 -8.53 -5.75 -20.41
C ARG A 258 -8.00 -5.41 -19.03
N ASP A 259 -8.93 -5.13 -18.12
CA ASP A 259 -8.65 -4.80 -16.72
C ASP A 259 -7.71 -5.83 -16.06
N GLY A 260 -6.63 -5.33 -15.48
CA GLY A 260 -5.60 -6.13 -14.80
C GLY A 260 -6.13 -6.97 -13.64
N PHE A 261 -7.27 -6.59 -13.06
CA PHE A 261 -7.98 -7.39 -12.05
C PHE A 261 -8.26 -8.84 -12.51
N LEU A 262 -8.48 -9.07 -13.80
CA LEU A 262 -8.72 -10.40 -14.36
C LEU A 262 -7.54 -11.35 -14.14
N GLY A 263 -6.32 -10.87 -14.14
CA GLY A 263 -5.12 -11.67 -13.87
C GLY A 263 -4.76 -11.81 -12.40
N GLY A 264 -5.54 -11.19 -11.50
CA GLY A 264 -5.32 -11.29 -10.06
C GLY A 264 -4.39 -10.25 -9.46
N ASP A 265 -3.86 -9.34 -10.28
CA ASP A 265 -2.94 -8.30 -9.83
C ASP A 265 -3.69 -6.99 -9.54
N ASN A 266 -4.59 -7.04 -8.54
CA ASN A 266 -5.35 -5.87 -8.11
C ASN A 266 -4.48 -4.84 -7.37
N THR A 267 -3.43 -5.32 -6.70
CA THR A 267 -2.42 -4.55 -5.98
C THR A 267 -1.03 -4.97 -6.42
N PRO A 268 -0.46 -4.37 -7.48
CA PRO A 268 0.78 -4.84 -8.11
C PRO A 268 2.05 -4.46 -7.32
N ILE A 269 2.17 -4.89 -6.06
CA ILE A 269 3.28 -4.55 -5.14
C ILE A 269 4.61 -5.04 -5.70
N ARG A 270 4.65 -6.29 -6.20
CA ARG A 270 5.89 -6.90 -6.70
C ARG A 270 6.46 -6.16 -7.92
N ALA A 271 5.62 -5.47 -8.67
CA ALA A 271 6.10 -4.68 -9.79
C ALA A 271 7.12 -3.61 -9.35
N LEU A 272 6.87 -2.93 -8.23
CA LEU A 272 7.76 -1.91 -7.70
C LEU A 272 8.98 -2.50 -6.96
N ALA A 273 8.79 -3.63 -6.28
CA ALA A 273 9.88 -4.31 -5.59
C ALA A 273 10.88 -4.94 -6.57
N ASP A 274 10.36 -5.72 -7.53
CA ASP A 274 11.17 -6.57 -8.40
C ASP A 274 11.74 -5.80 -9.62
N LEU A 275 11.08 -4.73 -10.07
CA LEU A 275 11.45 -4.01 -11.29
C LEU A 275 12.00 -2.60 -11.04
N ASP A 276 11.67 -2.00 -9.90
CA ASP A 276 12.05 -0.62 -9.59
C ASP A 276 12.86 -0.51 -8.28
N ASP A 277 13.28 -1.64 -7.70
CA ASP A 277 14.12 -1.73 -6.49
C ASP A 277 13.58 -0.89 -5.31
N CYS A 278 12.25 -0.78 -5.15
CA CYS A 278 11.66 -0.09 -4.02
C CYS A 278 11.80 -0.95 -2.76
N ASP A 279 12.36 -0.40 -1.70
CA ASP A 279 12.50 -1.02 -0.38
C ASP A 279 11.37 -0.63 0.58
N ILE A 280 10.69 0.48 0.33
CA ILE A 280 9.47 0.91 1.00
C ILE A 280 8.35 1.01 -0.03
N VAL A 281 7.24 0.33 0.21
CA VAL A 281 6.06 0.41 -0.68
C VAL A 281 4.84 0.83 0.11
N ILE A 282 4.27 1.96 -0.27
CA ILE A 282 2.99 2.45 0.26
C ILE A 282 1.88 1.86 -0.61
N VAL A 283 0.94 1.15 0.00
CA VAL A 283 -0.18 0.51 -0.70
C VAL A 283 -1.49 1.15 -0.30
N VAL A 284 -2.23 1.71 -1.26
CA VAL A 284 -3.58 2.23 -1.03
C VAL A 284 -4.60 1.19 -1.49
N HIS A 285 -5.13 0.45 -0.53
CA HIS A 285 -6.16 -0.57 -0.77
C HIS A 285 -7.54 0.08 -0.99
N LEU A 286 -8.39 -0.59 -1.77
CA LEU A 286 -9.79 -0.20 -1.98
C LEU A 286 -10.79 -1.22 -1.38
N SER A 287 -10.28 -2.09 -0.51
CA SER A 287 -11.06 -3.07 0.24
C SER A 287 -10.47 -3.27 1.63
N PRO A 288 -11.28 -3.25 2.72
CA PRO A 288 -10.78 -3.47 4.08
C PRO A 288 -10.23 -4.90 4.30
N GLY A 289 -10.77 -5.88 3.57
CA GLY A 289 -10.46 -7.31 3.73
C GLY A 289 -9.37 -7.85 2.80
N GLU A 290 -8.70 -7.02 2.02
CA GLU A 290 -7.63 -7.50 1.13
C GLU A 290 -6.41 -7.91 1.95
N THR A 291 -6.14 -9.22 2.01
CA THR A 291 -5.00 -9.76 2.75
C THR A 291 -3.83 -10.01 1.82
N LEU A 292 -2.68 -9.45 2.17
CA LEU A 292 -1.41 -9.80 1.53
C LEU A 292 -0.91 -11.12 2.12
N ARG A 293 -0.44 -12.03 1.27
CA ARG A 293 0.10 -13.30 1.73
C ARG A 293 1.41 -13.08 2.46
N ARG A 294 1.55 -13.67 3.66
CA ARG A 294 2.83 -13.69 4.39
C ARG A 294 3.88 -14.38 3.51
N GLY A 295 5.08 -13.78 3.43
CA GLY A 295 6.20 -14.32 2.66
C GLY A 295 6.26 -13.91 1.20
N GLU A 296 5.18 -13.40 0.58
CA GLU A 296 5.26 -12.89 -0.80
C GLU A 296 6.09 -11.59 -0.92
N HIS A 297 6.32 -10.89 0.18
CA HIS A 297 6.94 -9.55 0.22
C HIS A 297 8.05 -9.47 1.28
N GLU A 298 8.80 -10.56 1.47
CA GLU A 298 9.95 -10.56 2.37
C GLU A 298 11.00 -9.56 1.89
N GLY A 299 11.56 -8.81 2.85
CA GLY A 299 12.54 -7.76 2.55
C GLY A 299 11.94 -6.39 2.24
N LEU A 300 10.62 -6.27 2.07
CA LEU A 300 9.94 -5.00 1.82
C LEU A 300 9.34 -4.40 3.10
N THR A 301 9.50 -3.09 3.24
CA THR A 301 8.71 -2.32 4.21
C THR A 301 7.39 -1.92 3.58
N LEU A 302 6.28 -2.51 4.04
CA LEU A 302 4.94 -2.21 3.52
C LEU A 302 4.20 -1.26 4.46
N LEU A 303 3.86 -0.08 3.95
CA LEU A 303 2.97 0.87 4.60
C LEU A 303 1.59 0.78 3.93
N GLN A 304 0.58 0.31 4.67
CA GLN A 304 -0.71 0.00 4.08
C GLN A 304 -1.78 0.98 4.56
N ILE A 305 -2.31 1.78 3.63
CA ILE A 305 -3.50 2.60 3.83
C ILE A 305 -4.69 1.72 3.47
N ARG A 306 -5.49 1.39 4.47
CA ARG A 306 -6.66 0.53 4.34
C ARG A 306 -7.90 1.27 4.80
N PRO A 307 -9.01 1.15 4.07
CA PRO A 307 -10.27 1.71 4.54
C PRO A 307 -10.67 1.10 5.90
N ASP A 308 -10.95 1.96 6.88
CA ASP A 308 -11.49 1.56 8.18
C ASP A 308 -12.91 1.01 8.05
N ARG A 309 -13.64 1.43 7.01
CA ARG A 309 -15.01 1.03 6.67
C ARG A 309 -15.12 0.61 5.22
N PRO A 310 -16.07 -0.26 4.88
CA PRO A 310 -16.33 -0.62 3.49
C PRO A 310 -16.57 0.61 2.60
N LEU A 311 -15.85 0.68 1.49
CA LEU A 311 -15.99 1.74 0.47
C LEU A 311 -17.21 1.51 -0.45
N VAL A 312 -18.18 0.76 0.01
CA VAL A 312 -19.43 0.48 -0.72
C VAL A 312 -20.60 0.61 0.24
N PRO A 313 -21.76 1.07 -0.22
CA PRO A 313 -22.96 1.12 0.63
C PRO A 313 -23.31 -0.26 1.18
N ALA A 314 -23.90 -0.28 2.38
CA ALA A 314 -24.41 -1.52 2.97
C ALA A 314 -25.62 -2.03 2.15
N GLY A 315 -25.78 -3.36 2.12
CA GLY A 315 -26.91 -4.03 1.48
C GLY A 315 -26.50 -4.97 0.34
N PRO A 316 -27.43 -5.85 -0.11
CA PRO A 316 -27.13 -6.92 -1.05
C PRO A 316 -26.67 -6.42 -2.43
N LEU A 317 -27.10 -5.25 -2.86
CA LEU A 317 -26.69 -4.62 -4.12
C LEU A 317 -25.52 -3.63 -3.96
N GLY A 318 -25.15 -3.26 -2.73
CA GLY A 318 -24.08 -2.29 -2.45
C GLY A 318 -22.73 -2.70 -3.01
N GLY A 319 -22.40 -3.99 -2.93
CA GLY A 319 -21.17 -4.56 -3.47
C GLY A 319 -21.04 -4.47 -5.00
N ILE A 320 -22.16 -4.39 -5.73
CA ILE A 320 -22.20 -4.30 -7.19
C ILE A 320 -22.40 -2.84 -7.65
N SER A 321 -23.32 -2.13 -7.03
CA SER A 321 -23.69 -0.76 -7.43
C SER A 321 -22.74 0.31 -6.87
N GLY A 322 -22.21 0.12 -5.67
CA GLY A 322 -21.32 1.07 -5.02
C GLY A 322 -20.02 1.39 -5.78
N PRO A 323 -19.32 0.38 -6.34
CA PRO A 323 -18.15 0.63 -7.18
C PRO A 323 -18.43 1.42 -8.47
N LEU A 324 -19.70 1.55 -8.87
CA LEU A 324 -20.12 2.27 -10.07
C LEU A 324 -20.72 3.65 -9.78
N ASP A 325 -20.63 4.12 -8.53
CA ASP A 325 -21.15 5.41 -8.10
C ASP A 325 -20.06 6.48 -8.13
N PHE A 326 -19.99 7.22 -9.24
CA PHE A 326 -19.08 8.34 -9.44
C PHE A 326 -19.71 9.70 -9.10
N SER A 327 -20.83 9.75 -8.37
CA SER A 327 -21.48 11.00 -8.02
C SER A 327 -20.60 11.94 -7.18
N PRO A 328 -20.80 13.28 -7.24
CA PRO A 328 -19.99 14.24 -6.47
C PRO A 328 -20.03 13.99 -4.95
N SER A 329 -21.19 13.64 -4.41
CA SER A 329 -21.36 13.34 -3.00
C SER A 329 -20.56 12.08 -2.60
N ARG A 330 -20.52 11.09 -3.51
CA ARG A 330 -19.74 9.89 -3.28
C ARG A 330 -18.24 10.15 -3.37
N PHE A 331 -17.81 10.94 -4.35
CA PHE A 331 -16.44 11.39 -4.47
C PHE A 331 -15.97 12.05 -3.18
N GLN A 332 -16.70 13.04 -2.68
CA GLN A 332 -16.35 13.77 -1.46
C GLN A 332 -16.24 12.83 -0.25
N THR A 333 -17.21 11.95 -0.05
CA THR A 333 -17.21 10.99 1.06
C THR A 333 -15.98 10.08 1.03
N LEU A 334 -15.63 9.54 -0.14
CA LEU A 334 -14.50 8.64 -0.29
C LEU A 334 -13.16 9.37 -0.19
N TYR A 335 -13.07 10.58 -0.74
CA TYR A 335 -11.90 11.44 -0.60
C TYR A 335 -11.58 11.72 0.87
N GLU A 336 -12.56 12.17 1.65
CA GLU A 336 -12.40 12.46 3.07
C GLU A 336 -12.02 11.22 3.87
N GLN A 337 -12.60 10.05 3.55
CA GLN A 337 -12.23 8.80 4.18
C GLN A 337 -10.78 8.43 3.87
N GLY A 338 -10.35 8.52 2.60
CA GLY A 338 -8.98 8.23 2.18
C GLY A 338 -7.95 9.13 2.85
N TYR A 339 -8.28 10.42 2.97
CA TYR A 339 -7.44 11.38 3.68
C TYR A 339 -7.27 11.00 5.15
N ARG A 340 -8.36 10.71 5.87
CA ARG A 340 -8.33 10.34 7.30
C ARG A 340 -7.57 9.05 7.56
N ASP A 341 -7.76 8.04 6.71
CA ASP A 341 -7.10 6.74 6.89
C ASP A 341 -5.59 6.86 6.63
N ALA A 342 -5.20 7.68 5.65
CA ALA A 342 -3.79 8.03 5.41
C ALA A 342 -3.20 8.82 6.58
N ASP A 343 -3.91 9.80 7.12
CA ASP A 343 -3.49 10.59 8.29
C ASP A 343 -3.27 9.70 9.52
N ALA A 344 -4.18 8.77 9.77
CA ALA A 344 -4.04 7.80 10.85
C ALA A 344 -2.81 6.90 10.70
N LEU A 345 -2.45 6.50 9.47
CA LEU A 345 -1.21 5.77 9.20
C LEU A 345 0.01 6.64 9.46
N MET A 346 0.05 7.85 8.89
CA MET A 346 1.21 8.76 9.01
C MET A 346 1.46 9.17 10.46
N SER A 347 0.41 9.41 11.23
CA SER A 347 0.51 9.67 12.67
C SER A 347 1.14 8.52 13.43
N ARG A 348 0.78 7.27 13.11
CA ARG A 348 1.40 6.08 13.70
C ARG A 348 2.87 5.95 13.32
N VAL A 349 3.21 6.17 12.05
CA VAL A 349 4.61 6.13 11.57
C VAL A 349 5.45 7.17 12.30
N LYS A 350 4.99 8.42 12.42
CA LYS A 350 5.66 9.48 13.19
C LYS A 350 5.87 9.07 14.65
N SER A 351 4.85 8.58 15.32
CA SER A 351 4.95 8.15 16.71
C SER A 351 6.00 7.06 16.92
N VAL A 352 6.11 6.09 15.99
CA VAL A 352 7.15 5.06 16.05
C VAL A 352 8.54 5.66 15.84
N LEU A 353 8.70 6.57 14.86
CA LEU A 353 9.97 7.22 14.60
C LEU A 353 10.44 8.08 15.77
N ASP A 354 9.52 8.84 16.41
CA ASP A 354 9.80 9.62 17.60
C ASP A 354 10.21 8.74 18.78
N GLY A 355 9.55 7.61 18.97
CA GLY A 355 9.92 6.62 19.96
C GLY A 355 11.32 6.07 19.74
N VAL A 356 11.67 5.70 18.50
CA VAL A 356 13.01 5.22 18.13
C VAL A 356 14.07 6.31 18.35
N ALA A 357 13.76 7.57 17.98
CA ALA A 357 14.67 8.70 18.22
C ALA A 357 14.89 8.93 19.72
N GLY A 358 13.85 8.83 20.54
CA GLY A 358 13.94 8.91 22.00
C GLY A 358 14.82 7.82 22.61
N VAL A 359 14.66 6.57 22.15
CA VAL A 359 15.52 5.43 22.59
C VAL A 359 16.98 5.68 22.19
N ARG A 360 17.25 6.11 20.96
CA ARG A 360 18.62 6.41 20.49
C ARG A 360 19.25 7.54 21.31
N HIS A 361 18.49 8.58 21.61
CA HIS A 361 18.94 9.71 22.45
C HIS A 361 19.30 9.22 23.86
N SER A 362 18.42 8.44 24.49
CA SER A 362 18.65 7.88 25.83
C SER A 362 19.87 6.96 25.86
N ALA A 363 20.04 6.11 24.84
CA ALA A 363 21.22 5.25 24.70
C ALA A 363 22.53 6.07 24.59
N ARG A 364 22.51 7.16 23.80
CA ARG A 364 23.66 8.07 23.68
C ARG A 364 24.01 8.71 25.01
N LEU A 365 23.02 9.25 25.74
CA LEU A 365 23.22 9.83 27.05
C LEU A 365 23.77 8.81 28.06
N MET A 366 23.32 7.56 27.99
CA MET A 366 23.81 6.49 28.84
C MET A 366 25.26 6.15 28.53
N ALA A 367 25.63 6.04 27.23
CA ALA A 367 27.00 5.80 26.78
C ALA A 367 27.95 6.93 27.26
N GLU A 368 27.52 8.19 27.16
CA GLU A 368 28.29 9.35 27.65
C GLU A 368 28.46 9.34 29.17
N ARG A 369 27.45 8.89 29.93
CA ARG A 369 27.55 8.74 31.40
C ARG A 369 28.54 7.64 31.77
N VAL A 370 28.47 6.51 31.09
CA VAL A 370 29.40 5.38 31.30
C VAL A 370 30.83 5.84 30.99
N GLN A 371 31.04 6.50 29.85
CA GLN A 371 32.35 7.00 29.47
C GLN A 371 32.91 7.98 30.55
N ARG A 372 32.10 8.95 30.98
CA ARG A 372 32.50 9.88 32.06
C ARG A 372 32.79 9.16 33.39
N ALA A 373 32.13 8.06 33.69
CA ALA A 373 32.42 7.26 34.89
C ALA A 373 33.75 6.52 34.75
N LEU A 374 34.05 6.01 33.56
CA LEU A 374 35.33 5.33 33.26
C LEU A 374 36.51 6.29 33.25
N ASP A 375 36.31 7.54 32.82
CA ASP A 375 37.33 8.58 32.74
C ASP A 375 37.63 9.25 34.11
N ARG A 376 36.87 8.95 35.18
CA ARG A 376 37.18 9.43 36.52
C ARG A 376 38.44 8.73 37.02
N PRO A 377 39.47 9.49 37.39
CA PRO A 377 40.69 8.93 37.98
C PRO A 377 40.36 8.19 39.29
N CYS A 378 40.85 6.96 39.43
CA CYS A 378 40.76 6.26 40.71
C CYS A 378 41.34 7.15 41.82
N ARG A 379 40.55 7.49 42.81
CA ARG A 379 41.12 8.13 44.02
C ARG A 379 42.14 7.18 44.60
N PRO A 380 43.36 7.63 44.86
CA PRO A 380 44.34 6.84 45.58
C PRO A 380 43.74 6.46 46.95
N PRO A 381 44.06 5.25 47.44
CA PRO A 381 43.64 4.85 48.75
C PRO A 381 44.05 5.88 49.80
N LEU A 382 43.09 6.28 50.67
CA LEU A 382 43.38 7.17 51.76
C LEU A 382 44.49 6.49 52.57
N ASP A 383 45.64 7.17 52.63
CA ASP A 383 46.77 6.79 53.51
C ASP A 383 46.21 6.73 54.94
N GLN A 384 46.06 5.54 55.49
CA GLN A 384 45.78 5.38 56.92
C GLN A 384 47.11 5.60 57.65
N GLY A 385 47.42 6.88 57.83
CA GLY A 385 48.52 7.31 58.68
C GLY A 385 48.23 7.03 60.14
N GLY A 386 49.11 6.31 60.70
CA GLY A 386 49.61 6.09 62.00
C GLY A 386 48.86 6.33 63.30
#